data_9842cebf3eadbec45e0d6ccfd3972d22
#
_entry.id   9842cebf3eadbec45e0d6ccfd3972d22
#
_cell.length_a   1.000
_cell.length_b   1.000
_cell.length_c   1.000
_cell.angle_alpha   90.00
_cell.angle_beta   90.00
_cell.angle_gamma   90.00
#
_symmetry.space_group_name_H-M   'P 1'
#
loop_
_entity.id
_entity.type
_entity.pdbx_description
1 polymer ?
#
loop_
_entity_poly.entity_id
_entity_poly.type
_entity_poly.pdbx_seq_one_letter_code
_entity_poly.pdbx_strand_id
1 'polypeptide(L)'
;MMIHKIEPHKYYPEFRNQEPKPSDYLLLFDGEKVYLPSHTENSDVTDTSAGAGISEHPQVYLPTFEEVHGLLGIRQPMERFFLDCEYLFSIDDRAFFRKTTEDAGALMLPEEDLYASGVFRNFEPEYLAFAGITATQINRFRLDRKFCGRCGHPTIHSTTERACICPECGQIEYPKISPAVIIAIVDTEQDKILLTRYAGGSYRHWALVAGFVEVGETFKGAARREIRSEEHTSELQSR
;
A
#
# COMPACT_ATOMS: atom_id res chain seq x y z
N MET A 1 -2.35 -14.32 5.92
CA MET A 1 -1.97 -13.90 4.56
C MET A 1 -0.58 -13.26 4.61
N MET A 2 0.37 -13.70 3.80
CA MET A 2 1.69 -13.05 3.65
C MET A 2 1.65 -12.27 2.35
N ILE A 3 1.27 -11.01 2.42
CA ILE A 3 0.97 -10.13 1.27
C ILE A 3 2.09 -10.02 0.22
N HIS A 4 3.33 -10.37 0.57
CA HIS A 4 4.47 -10.36 -0.34
C HIS A 4 4.70 -11.71 -1.07
N LYS A 5 3.92 -12.74 -0.76
CA LYS A 5 3.96 -14.03 -1.47
C LYS A 5 2.98 -13.99 -2.63
N ILE A 6 3.46 -13.51 -3.75
CA ILE A 6 2.64 -13.35 -4.96
C ILE A 6 2.91 -14.42 -6.02
N GLU A 7 3.71 -15.46 -5.71
CA GLU A 7 3.96 -16.54 -6.67
C GLU A 7 2.64 -17.19 -7.16
N PRO A 8 2.54 -17.50 -8.46
CA PRO A 8 3.61 -17.54 -9.46
C PRO A 8 3.96 -16.19 -10.12
N HIS A 9 3.34 -15.08 -9.71
CA HIS A 9 3.56 -13.77 -10.30
C HIS A 9 4.94 -13.20 -9.96
N LYS A 10 5.53 -12.43 -10.88
CA LYS A 10 6.84 -11.79 -10.72
C LYS A 10 6.71 -10.29 -10.56
N TYR A 11 7.30 -9.76 -9.49
CA TYR A 11 7.34 -8.33 -9.22
C TYR A 11 8.63 -7.70 -9.76
N TYR A 12 8.48 -6.58 -10.47
CA TYR A 12 9.55 -5.77 -11.04
C TYR A 12 9.49 -4.35 -10.46
N PRO A 13 10.28 -4.08 -9.39
CA PRO A 13 10.26 -2.80 -8.66
C PRO A 13 10.99 -1.67 -9.36
N GLU A 14 11.76 -1.95 -10.41
CA GLU A 14 12.64 -0.98 -11.04
C GLU A 14 11.86 0.24 -11.56
N PHE A 15 12.39 1.41 -11.28
CA PHE A 15 11.84 2.63 -11.83
C PHE A 15 12.06 2.65 -13.35
N ARG A 16 10.99 2.94 -14.09
CA ARG A 16 11.01 3.09 -15.55
C ARG A 16 10.22 4.32 -15.94
N ASN A 17 10.70 5.01 -16.96
CA ASN A 17 9.92 6.05 -17.63
C ASN A 17 9.13 5.40 -18.77
N GLN A 18 8.06 4.71 -18.43
CA GLN A 18 7.22 3.96 -19.37
C GLN A 18 5.91 4.70 -19.60
N GLU A 19 5.46 4.75 -20.85
CA GLU A 19 4.14 5.28 -21.18
C GLU A 19 3.04 4.26 -20.82
N PRO A 20 1.89 4.73 -20.28
CA PRO A 20 0.75 3.86 -19.99
C PRO A 20 0.13 3.27 -21.25
N LYS A 21 -0.50 2.11 -21.08
CA LYS A 21 -1.39 1.48 -22.06
C LYS A 21 -2.81 1.43 -21.49
N PRO A 22 -3.87 1.41 -22.32
CA PRO A 22 -5.26 1.30 -21.84
C PRO A 22 -5.49 0.12 -20.90
N SER A 23 -4.79 -1.00 -21.12
CA SER A 23 -4.91 -2.22 -20.33
C SER A 23 -4.05 -2.24 -19.05
N ASP A 24 -3.16 -1.26 -18.82
CA ASP A 24 -2.38 -1.18 -17.59
C ASP A 24 -3.26 -0.75 -16.41
N TYR A 25 -2.85 -1.09 -15.19
CA TYR A 25 -3.60 -0.74 -13.99
C TYR A 25 -3.37 0.71 -13.57
N LEU A 26 -4.45 1.39 -13.21
CA LEU A 26 -4.42 2.75 -12.70
C LEU A 26 -4.88 2.80 -11.24
N LEU A 27 -3.98 3.21 -10.35
CA LEU A 27 -4.33 3.60 -8.99
C LEU A 27 -4.57 5.11 -8.96
N LEU A 28 -5.84 5.47 -9.02
CA LEU A 28 -6.28 6.87 -8.96
C LEU A 28 -6.53 7.24 -7.50
N PHE A 29 -5.81 8.25 -7.02
CA PHE A 29 -5.84 8.67 -5.62
C PHE A 29 -6.53 10.02 -5.44
N ASP A 30 -7.36 10.12 -4.39
CA ASP A 30 -7.81 11.36 -3.80
C ASP A 30 -7.21 11.49 -2.38
N GLY A 31 -6.15 12.28 -2.25
CA GLY A 31 -5.32 12.29 -1.06
C GLY A 31 -4.74 10.90 -0.73
N GLU A 32 -5.09 10.37 0.44
CA GLU A 32 -4.66 9.02 0.88
C GLU A 32 -5.62 7.90 0.45
N LYS A 33 -6.81 8.24 -0.06
CA LYS A 33 -7.80 7.26 -0.51
C LYS A 33 -7.55 6.87 -1.97
N VAL A 34 -7.87 5.62 -2.30
CA VAL A 34 -7.78 5.07 -3.66
C VAL A 34 -9.16 4.80 -4.22
N TYR A 35 -9.35 5.10 -5.49
CA TYR A 35 -10.58 4.79 -6.22
C TYR A 35 -10.59 3.31 -6.61
N LEU A 36 -11.61 2.59 -6.17
CA LEU A 36 -11.85 1.19 -6.48
C LEU A 36 -13.33 1.03 -6.80
N PRO A 37 -13.69 0.88 -8.09
CA PRO A 37 -15.08 0.68 -8.46
C PRO A 37 -15.61 -0.66 -7.99
N SER A 38 -16.89 -0.71 -7.64
CA SER A 38 -17.61 -1.94 -7.34
C SER A 38 -17.97 -2.68 -8.64
N HIS A 39 -18.00 -4.02 -8.57
CA HIS A 39 -18.58 -4.80 -9.65
C HIS A 39 -20.08 -4.49 -9.75
N THR A 40 -20.52 -3.87 -10.83
CA THR A 40 -21.96 -3.79 -11.13
C THR A 40 -22.45 -5.22 -11.41
N GLU A 41 -23.49 -5.66 -10.69
CA GLU A 41 -24.16 -6.92 -10.95
C GLU A 41 -24.80 -6.89 -12.36
N ASN A 42 -24.02 -7.18 -13.40
CA ASN A 42 -24.51 -7.50 -14.74
C ASN A 42 -23.51 -8.42 -15.45
N SER A 43 -23.33 -9.63 -14.91
CA SER A 43 -22.86 -10.75 -15.69
C SER A 43 -23.62 -11.99 -15.20
N ASP A 44 -24.48 -12.53 -16.08
CA ASP A 44 -25.13 -13.82 -15.93
C ASP A 44 -24.07 -14.92 -15.66
N VAL A 45 -23.78 -15.17 -14.41
CA VAL A 45 -23.16 -16.41 -13.94
C VAL A 45 -24.11 -17.02 -12.94
N THR A 46 -25.07 -17.76 -13.46
CA THR A 46 -25.84 -18.75 -12.71
C THR A 46 -24.89 -19.92 -12.37
N ASP A 47 -24.15 -19.82 -11.29
CA ASP A 47 -23.61 -21.01 -10.61
C ASP A 47 -24.22 -21.10 -9.22
N THR A 48 -25.33 -21.84 -9.16
CA THR A 48 -26.05 -22.18 -7.95
C THR A 48 -25.44 -23.43 -7.34
N SER A 49 -24.31 -23.28 -6.63
CA SER A 49 -23.88 -24.32 -5.66
C SER A 49 -22.80 -23.79 -4.74
N ALA A 50 -23.16 -23.24 -3.61
CA ALA A 50 -22.55 -23.39 -2.28
C ALA A 50 -22.97 -22.20 -1.41
N GLY A 51 -23.35 -22.50 -0.17
CA GLY A 51 -23.93 -21.59 0.81
C GLY A 51 -23.27 -20.23 0.92
N ALA A 52 -23.98 -19.20 0.50
CA ALA A 52 -23.55 -17.82 0.57
C ALA A 52 -23.54 -17.33 2.01
N GLY A 53 -22.35 -17.31 2.64
CA GLY A 53 -22.07 -16.34 3.66
C GLY A 53 -22.03 -14.97 3.00
N ILE A 54 -22.82 -14.02 3.46
CA ILE A 54 -22.80 -12.63 3.02
C ILE A 54 -21.37 -12.12 3.29
N SER A 55 -20.60 -11.84 2.24
CA SER A 55 -19.29 -11.23 2.35
C SER A 55 -19.49 -9.81 2.90
N GLU A 56 -19.00 -9.53 4.10
CA GLU A 56 -19.03 -8.20 4.72
C GLU A 56 -18.10 -7.19 4.02
N HIS A 57 -17.45 -7.57 2.91
CA HIS A 57 -16.51 -6.72 2.20
C HIS A 57 -17.10 -6.31 0.84
N PRO A 58 -16.98 -5.01 0.45
CA PRO A 58 -17.41 -4.56 -0.85
C PRO A 58 -16.66 -5.33 -1.94
N GLN A 59 -17.38 -5.84 -2.93
CA GLN A 59 -16.78 -6.48 -4.11
C GLN A 59 -16.23 -5.40 -5.03
N VAL A 60 -15.05 -4.90 -4.71
CA VAL A 60 -14.34 -3.88 -5.48
C VAL A 60 -13.15 -4.48 -6.20
N TYR A 61 -12.72 -3.85 -7.28
CA TYR A 61 -11.57 -4.30 -8.05
C TYR A 61 -10.62 -3.15 -8.37
N LEU A 62 -9.38 -3.50 -8.74
CA LEU A 62 -8.39 -2.54 -9.20
C LEU A 62 -8.55 -2.30 -10.70
N PRO A 63 -8.96 -1.09 -11.13
CA PRO A 63 -9.30 -0.84 -12.52
C PRO A 63 -8.07 -0.58 -13.40
N THR A 64 -8.24 -0.84 -14.69
CA THR A 64 -7.34 -0.38 -15.75
C THR A 64 -7.63 1.07 -16.14
N PHE A 65 -6.74 1.68 -16.95
CA PHE A 65 -6.97 3.02 -17.49
C PHE A 65 -8.26 3.09 -18.33
N GLU A 66 -8.51 2.08 -19.15
CA GLU A 66 -9.69 2.01 -20.02
C GLU A 66 -10.97 1.97 -19.19
N GLU A 67 -10.98 1.14 -18.13
CA GLU A 67 -12.13 1.05 -17.23
C GLU A 67 -12.37 2.36 -16.46
N VAL A 68 -11.35 2.98 -15.90
CA VAL A 68 -11.49 4.28 -15.21
C VAL A 68 -12.01 5.35 -16.17
N HIS A 69 -11.45 5.41 -17.38
CA HIS A 69 -11.86 6.36 -18.40
C HIS A 69 -13.34 6.21 -18.79
N GLY A 70 -13.81 4.96 -18.95
CA GLY A 70 -15.20 4.64 -19.27
C GLY A 70 -16.15 4.90 -18.09
N LEU A 71 -15.84 4.36 -16.91
CA LEU A 71 -16.68 4.46 -15.70
C LEU A 71 -16.92 5.90 -15.25
N LEU A 72 -15.86 6.72 -15.30
CA LEU A 72 -15.96 8.13 -14.90
C LEU A 72 -16.40 9.07 -16.05
N GLY A 73 -16.70 8.53 -17.21
CA GLY A 73 -17.17 9.32 -18.36
C GLY A 73 -16.20 10.42 -18.78
N ILE A 74 -14.89 10.13 -18.72
CA ILE A 74 -13.83 11.10 -19.02
C ILE A 74 -13.89 11.48 -20.50
N ARG A 75 -14.15 12.76 -20.79
CA ARG A 75 -14.37 13.25 -22.17
C ARG A 75 -13.09 13.53 -22.95
N GLN A 76 -11.96 13.72 -22.24
CA GLN A 76 -10.67 13.93 -22.90
C GLN A 76 -10.15 12.63 -23.54
N PRO A 77 -9.39 12.73 -24.66
CA PRO A 77 -8.79 11.54 -25.28
C PRO A 77 -7.88 10.77 -24.29
N MET A 78 -7.79 9.45 -24.47
CA MET A 78 -7.03 8.56 -23.60
C MET A 78 -5.55 8.98 -23.52
N GLU A 79 -4.95 9.41 -24.61
CA GLU A 79 -3.56 9.88 -24.68
C GLU A 79 -3.33 11.09 -23.76
N ARG A 80 -4.34 11.97 -23.64
CA ARG A 80 -4.29 13.09 -22.72
C ARG A 80 -4.52 12.66 -21.27
N PHE A 81 -5.32 11.64 -21.05
CA PHE A 81 -5.52 11.07 -19.72
C PHE A 81 -4.27 10.36 -19.18
N PHE A 82 -3.40 9.87 -20.07
CA PHE A 82 -2.09 9.29 -19.72
C PHE A 82 -1.07 10.31 -19.20
N LEU A 83 -1.22 11.59 -19.54
CA LEU A 83 -0.30 12.62 -19.06
C LEU A 83 -0.32 12.71 -17.52
N ASP A 84 0.80 13.06 -16.96
CA ASP A 84 0.98 13.23 -15.50
C ASP A 84 0.75 11.95 -14.68
N CYS A 85 0.79 10.78 -15.32
CA CYS A 85 0.81 9.49 -14.63
C CYS A 85 2.23 9.10 -14.25
N GLU A 86 2.39 8.62 -13.02
CA GLU A 86 3.66 8.09 -12.51
C GLU A 86 3.68 6.57 -12.65
N TYR A 87 4.67 6.02 -13.38
CA TYR A 87 4.94 4.58 -13.37
C TYR A 87 5.41 4.15 -11.98
N LEU A 88 4.80 3.10 -11.43
CA LEU A 88 5.14 2.58 -10.11
C LEU A 88 6.05 1.36 -10.20
N PHE A 89 5.57 0.30 -10.82
CA PHE A 89 6.22 -1.01 -10.96
C PHE A 89 5.44 -1.85 -11.98
N SER A 90 5.93 -3.05 -12.24
CA SER A 90 5.17 -4.06 -13.01
C SER A 90 5.04 -5.35 -12.20
N ILE A 91 3.96 -6.08 -12.47
CA ILE A 91 3.79 -7.48 -12.07
C ILE A 91 3.53 -8.25 -13.35
N ASP A 92 4.39 -9.23 -13.64
CA ASP A 92 4.45 -9.94 -14.92
C ASP A 92 4.61 -8.94 -16.10
N ASP A 93 3.67 -8.94 -17.03
CA ASP A 93 3.62 -8.06 -18.20
C ASP A 93 2.73 -6.84 -18.01
N ARG A 94 2.11 -6.67 -16.83
CA ARG A 94 1.23 -5.56 -16.50
C ARG A 94 1.94 -4.48 -15.73
N ALA A 95 1.82 -3.25 -16.19
CA ALA A 95 2.33 -2.07 -15.48
C ALA A 95 1.26 -1.45 -14.57
N PHE A 96 1.73 -0.84 -13.48
CA PHE A 96 0.91 -0.15 -12.49
C PHE A 96 1.32 1.31 -12.45
N PHE A 97 0.34 2.19 -12.52
CA PHE A 97 0.53 3.63 -12.56
C PHE A 97 -0.23 4.30 -11.43
N ARG A 98 0.30 5.42 -10.99
CA ARG A 98 -0.33 6.33 -10.05
C ARG A 98 -0.77 7.60 -10.78
N LYS A 99 -1.95 8.09 -10.40
CA LYS A 99 -2.44 9.43 -10.76
C LYS A 99 -3.25 9.98 -9.58
N THR A 100 -3.26 11.28 -9.39
CA THR A 100 -4.15 11.92 -8.41
C THR A 100 -5.35 12.57 -9.09
N THR A 101 -6.39 12.86 -8.31
CA THR A 101 -7.53 13.64 -8.80
C THR A 101 -7.09 15.04 -9.25
N GLU A 102 -6.10 15.65 -8.59
CA GLU A 102 -5.48 16.92 -8.98
C GLU A 102 -4.83 16.83 -10.37
N ASP A 103 -4.00 15.79 -10.61
CA ASP A 103 -3.34 15.53 -11.89
C ASP A 103 -4.35 15.21 -13.01
N ALA A 104 -5.52 14.71 -12.65
CA ALA A 104 -6.62 14.42 -13.57
C ALA A 104 -7.52 15.63 -13.88
N GLY A 105 -7.11 16.85 -13.47
CA GLY A 105 -7.87 18.09 -13.68
C GLY A 105 -8.99 18.30 -12.65
N ALA A 106 -8.72 17.99 -11.39
CA ALA A 106 -9.67 18.03 -10.28
C ALA A 106 -10.91 17.14 -10.52
N LEU A 107 -10.66 15.91 -10.99
CA LEU A 107 -11.68 14.92 -11.24
C LEU A 107 -12.44 14.60 -9.95
N MET A 108 -13.77 14.69 -10.00
CA MET A 108 -14.62 14.30 -8.86
C MET A 108 -14.90 12.80 -8.92
N LEU A 109 -14.58 12.11 -7.83
CA LEU A 109 -14.82 10.66 -7.69
C LEU A 109 -16.04 10.41 -6.80
N PRO A 110 -16.79 9.32 -7.04
CA PRO A 110 -17.82 8.87 -6.12
C PRO A 110 -17.23 8.57 -4.74
N GLU A 111 -17.80 9.14 -3.69
CA GLU A 111 -17.25 8.97 -2.33
C GLU A 111 -17.35 7.52 -1.84
N GLU A 112 -18.39 6.80 -2.28
CA GLU A 112 -18.60 5.39 -2.02
C GLU A 112 -17.54 4.47 -2.61
N ASP A 113 -16.83 4.90 -3.64
CA ASP A 113 -15.75 4.16 -4.32
C ASP A 113 -14.35 4.58 -3.84
N LEU A 114 -14.26 5.43 -2.80
CA LEU A 114 -13.00 5.90 -2.23
C LEU A 114 -12.64 5.14 -0.95
N TYR A 115 -11.60 4.34 -1.02
CA TYR A 115 -11.18 3.43 0.06
C TYR A 115 -9.84 3.82 0.66
N ALA A 116 -9.73 3.69 1.98
CA ALA A 116 -8.45 3.73 2.68
C ALA A 116 -7.63 2.46 2.37
N SER A 117 -6.30 2.52 2.53
CA SER A 117 -5.37 1.42 2.25
C SER A 117 -5.70 0.09 2.95
N GLY A 118 -6.46 0.13 4.04
CA GLY A 118 -6.91 -1.06 4.76
C GLY A 118 -7.74 -2.04 3.92
N VAL A 119 -8.39 -1.58 2.84
CA VAL A 119 -9.16 -2.40 1.91
C VAL A 119 -8.32 -3.53 1.31
N PHE A 120 -7.03 -3.26 1.05
CA PHE A 120 -6.12 -4.24 0.45
C PHE A 120 -5.74 -5.42 1.38
N ARG A 121 -6.11 -5.41 2.66
CA ARG A 121 -5.83 -6.54 3.57
C ARG A 121 -6.59 -7.80 3.19
N ASN A 122 -7.77 -7.64 2.61
CA ASN A 122 -8.65 -8.74 2.21
C ASN A 122 -9.02 -8.65 0.72
N PHE A 123 -8.14 -8.04 -0.08
CA PHE A 123 -8.35 -7.83 -1.51
C PHE A 123 -7.91 -9.06 -2.30
N GLU A 124 -8.71 -9.46 -3.25
CA GLU A 124 -8.44 -10.59 -4.13
C GLU A 124 -8.31 -10.13 -5.60
N PRO A 125 -7.43 -10.76 -6.37
CA PRO A 125 -6.44 -11.76 -5.97
C PRO A 125 -5.25 -11.16 -5.20
N GLU A 126 -4.52 -11.99 -4.43
CA GLU A 126 -3.44 -11.54 -3.51
C GLU A 126 -2.36 -10.66 -4.17
N TYR A 127 -2.00 -10.91 -5.44
CA TYR A 127 -1.00 -10.09 -6.13
C TYR A 127 -1.48 -8.64 -6.38
N LEU A 128 -2.80 -8.43 -6.55
CA LEU A 128 -3.38 -7.08 -6.62
C LEU A 128 -3.47 -6.42 -5.25
N ALA A 129 -3.69 -7.20 -4.18
CA ALA A 129 -3.57 -6.70 -2.81
C ALA A 129 -2.15 -6.16 -2.54
N PHE A 130 -1.12 -6.91 -2.94
CA PHE A 130 0.27 -6.47 -2.87
C PHE A 130 0.52 -5.20 -3.69
N ALA A 131 -0.01 -5.15 -4.91
CA ALA A 131 0.10 -3.98 -5.78
C ALA A 131 -0.53 -2.74 -5.13
N GLY A 132 -1.74 -2.86 -4.59
CA GLY A 132 -2.46 -1.78 -3.94
C GLY A 132 -1.73 -1.22 -2.71
N ILE A 133 -1.24 -2.08 -1.82
CA ILE A 133 -0.46 -1.66 -0.64
C ILE A 133 0.85 -0.97 -1.06
N THR A 134 1.57 -1.53 -2.03
CA THR A 134 2.83 -0.96 -2.53
C THR A 134 2.60 0.42 -3.14
N ALA A 135 1.57 0.56 -3.97
CA ALA A 135 1.21 1.84 -4.57
C ALA A 135 0.76 2.88 -3.53
N THR A 136 -0.01 2.47 -2.53
CA THR A 136 -0.43 3.36 -1.43
C THR A 136 0.77 3.88 -0.65
N GLN A 137 1.79 3.06 -0.40
CA GLN A 137 3.01 3.50 0.27
C GLN A 137 3.78 4.52 -0.58
N ILE A 138 3.87 4.32 -1.89
CA ILE A 138 4.51 5.29 -2.80
C ILE A 138 3.68 6.59 -2.87
N ASN A 139 2.35 6.49 -2.94
CA ASN A 139 1.47 7.66 -2.91
C ASN A 139 1.68 8.48 -1.62
N ARG A 140 1.70 7.83 -0.47
CA ARG A 140 1.97 8.49 0.81
C ARG A 140 3.32 9.20 0.83
N PHE A 141 4.37 8.55 0.31
CA PHE A 141 5.67 9.20 0.15
C PHE A 141 5.58 10.50 -0.68
N ARG A 142 4.83 10.51 -1.78
CA ARG A 142 4.62 11.70 -2.61
C ARG A 142 3.86 12.80 -1.86
N LEU A 143 2.82 12.44 -1.11
CA LEU A 143 2.05 13.37 -0.30
C LEU A 143 2.90 13.99 0.84
N ASP A 144 3.68 13.17 1.53
CA ASP A 144 4.53 13.60 2.66
C ASP A 144 5.74 14.43 2.22
N ARG A 145 6.10 14.40 0.94
CA ARG A 145 7.29 15.06 0.38
C ARG A 145 6.97 16.13 -0.65
N LYS A 146 5.80 16.76 -0.55
CA LYS A 146 5.43 17.94 -1.35
C LYS A 146 6.38 19.13 -1.11
N PHE A 147 6.96 19.21 0.08
CA PHE A 147 7.91 20.26 0.47
C PHE A 147 9.21 19.67 1.00
N CYS A 148 10.31 20.35 0.70
CA CYS A 148 11.65 19.97 1.14
C CYS A 148 11.78 20.11 2.67
N GLY A 149 12.16 19.03 3.35
CA GLY A 149 12.39 19.03 4.79
C GLY A 149 13.59 19.89 5.25
N ARG A 150 14.45 20.33 4.31
CA ARG A 150 15.64 21.15 4.60
C ARG A 150 15.36 22.66 4.46
N CYS A 151 14.70 23.10 3.38
CA CYS A 151 14.54 24.52 3.05
C CYS A 151 13.09 24.96 2.86
N GLY A 152 12.12 24.05 2.93
CA GLY A 152 10.70 24.33 2.82
C GLY A 152 10.15 24.59 1.42
N HIS A 153 10.99 24.60 0.38
CA HIS A 153 10.54 24.82 -1.00
C HIS A 153 9.79 23.58 -1.54
N PRO A 154 8.87 23.77 -2.50
CA PRO A 154 8.23 22.64 -3.18
C PRO A 154 9.25 21.71 -3.83
N THR A 155 8.99 20.40 -3.76
CA THR A 155 9.82 19.41 -4.46
C THR A 155 9.22 19.03 -5.81
N ILE A 156 10.05 18.47 -6.68
CA ILE A 156 9.63 17.89 -7.95
C ILE A 156 9.94 16.39 -7.96
N HIS A 157 9.22 15.63 -8.77
CA HIS A 157 9.53 14.22 -8.98
C HIS A 157 10.78 14.06 -9.83
N SER A 158 11.69 13.16 -9.47
CA SER A 158 12.80 12.77 -10.32
C SER A 158 12.28 12.03 -11.55
N THR A 159 12.92 12.26 -12.69
CA THR A 159 12.63 11.56 -13.95
C THR A 159 13.52 10.33 -14.16
N THR A 160 14.50 10.11 -13.30
CA THR A 160 15.50 9.03 -13.42
C THR A 160 15.38 7.98 -12.33
N GLU A 161 14.71 8.31 -11.21
CA GLU A 161 14.58 7.42 -10.06
C GLU A 161 13.33 7.76 -9.23
N ARG A 162 12.93 6.84 -8.35
CA ARG A 162 11.78 7.05 -7.45
C ARG A 162 12.19 7.95 -6.28
N ALA A 163 12.31 9.24 -6.54
CA ALA A 163 12.71 10.25 -5.57
C ALA A 163 11.93 11.56 -5.74
N CYS A 164 11.94 12.39 -4.70
CA CYS A 164 11.60 13.80 -4.75
C CYS A 164 12.87 14.63 -4.68
N ILE A 165 13.00 15.65 -5.52
CA ILE A 165 14.17 16.51 -5.58
C ILE A 165 13.73 17.93 -5.25
N CYS A 166 14.47 18.62 -4.38
CA CYS A 166 14.27 20.04 -4.15
C CYS A 166 15.07 20.82 -5.21
N PRO A 167 14.42 21.60 -6.10
CA PRO A 167 15.12 22.38 -7.12
C PRO A 167 15.95 23.52 -6.53
N GLU A 168 15.64 23.99 -5.32
CA GLU A 168 16.32 25.10 -4.66
C GLU A 168 17.63 24.67 -3.98
N CYS A 169 17.60 23.61 -3.16
CA CYS A 169 18.77 23.21 -2.36
C CYS A 169 19.39 21.87 -2.76
N GLY A 170 18.87 21.21 -3.78
CA GLY A 170 19.38 19.94 -4.30
C GLY A 170 19.13 18.73 -3.38
N GLN A 171 18.35 18.87 -2.28
CA GLN A 171 18.03 17.75 -1.41
C GLN A 171 17.24 16.69 -2.18
N ILE A 172 17.67 15.44 -2.05
CA ILE A 172 16.98 14.27 -2.62
C ILE A 172 16.37 13.48 -1.47
N GLU A 173 15.09 13.13 -1.64
CA GLU A 173 14.32 12.31 -0.69
C GLU A 173 13.84 11.05 -1.39
N TYR A 174 14.06 9.90 -0.75
CA TYR A 174 13.61 8.59 -1.21
C TYR A 174 12.43 8.06 -0.39
N PRO A 175 11.65 7.10 -0.91
CA PRO A 175 10.62 6.43 -0.13
C PRO A 175 11.20 5.84 1.15
N LYS A 176 10.57 6.15 2.28
CA LYS A 176 11.02 5.65 3.58
C LYS A 176 10.69 4.17 3.74
N ILE A 177 11.68 3.37 4.11
CA ILE A 177 11.53 1.98 4.55
C ILE A 177 11.90 1.93 6.03
N SER A 178 11.03 1.34 6.87
CA SER A 178 11.24 1.18 8.31
C SER A 178 11.29 -0.32 8.64
N PRO A 179 12.48 -0.94 8.65
CA PRO A 179 12.63 -2.36 8.98
C PRO A 179 12.10 -2.65 10.38
N ALA A 180 11.38 -3.75 10.54
CA ALA A 180 10.88 -4.21 11.83
C ALA A 180 11.10 -5.71 11.98
N VAL A 181 11.18 -6.16 13.22
CA VAL A 181 11.22 -7.58 13.58
C VAL A 181 9.88 -7.96 14.22
N ILE A 182 9.42 -9.18 13.94
CA ILE A 182 8.31 -9.84 14.65
C ILE A 182 8.86 -11.16 15.18
N ILE A 183 8.70 -11.41 16.49
CA ILE A 183 9.40 -12.45 17.21
C ILE A 183 8.40 -13.40 17.84
N ALA A 184 8.46 -14.68 17.46
CA ALA A 184 7.76 -15.77 18.15
C ALA A 184 8.67 -16.29 19.27
N ILE A 185 8.28 -16.05 20.52
CA ILE A 185 8.94 -16.60 21.71
C ILE A 185 8.19 -17.88 22.07
N VAL A 186 8.86 -19.03 21.95
CA VAL A 186 8.25 -20.36 22.11
C VAL A 186 8.91 -21.08 23.29
N ASP A 187 8.09 -21.58 24.21
CA ASP A 187 8.47 -22.56 25.22
C ASP A 187 8.23 -23.96 24.64
N THR A 188 9.33 -24.62 24.24
CA THR A 188 9.26 -25.94 23.61
C THR A 188 8.98 -27.07 24.61
N GLU A 189 9.17 -26.86 25.93
CA GLU A 189 8.89 -27.85 26.96
C GLU A 189 7.37 -27.90 27.29
N GLN A 190 6.74 -26.73 27.27
CA GLN A 190 5.31 -26.59 27.58
C GLN A 190 4.40 -26.41 26.37
N ASP A 191 4.99 -26.40 25.18
CA ASP A 191 4.29 -26.14 23.89
C ASP A 191 3.44 -24.84 23.93
N LYS A 192 4.07 -23.74 24.40
CA LYS A 192 3.44 -22.44 24.56
C LYS A 192 4.13 -21.37 23.75
N ILE A 193 3.36 -20.35 23.32
CA ILE A 193 3.87 -19.15 22.67
C ILE A 193 3.49 -17.92 23.50
N LEU A 194 4.45 -17.00 23.65
CA LEU A 194 4.21 -15.71 24.28
C LEU A 194 3.49 -14.78 23.32
N LEU A 195 2.36 -14.24 23.77
CA LEU A 195 1.60 -13.20 23.08
C LEU A 195 1.48 -11.98 23.98
N THR A 196 1.55 -10.81 23.37
CA THR A 196 1.35 -9.52 24.04
C THR A 196 -0.01 -8.93 23.68
N ARG A 197 -0.52 -8.05 24.54
CA ARG A 197 -1.76 -7.31 24.29
C ARG A 197 -1.63 -5.91 24.87
N TYR A 198 -1.99 -4.90 24.08
CA TYR A 198 -2.01 -3.52 24.55
C TYR A 198 -3.07 -3.33 25.66
N ALA A 199 -2.67 -2.75 26.77
CA ALA A 199 -3.53 -2.48 27.92
C ALA A 199 -4.58 -1.38 27.65
N GLY A 200 -4.33 -0.52 26.65
CA GLY A 200 -5.25 0.54 26.24
C GLY A 200 -5.08 0.83 24.75
N GLY A 201 -6.16 1.31 24.09
CA GLY A 201 -6.15 1.65 22.67
C GLY A 201 -7.19 0.90 21.85
N SER A 202 -7.28 1.22 20.58
CA SER A 202 -8.24 0.63 19.64
C SER A 202 -7.87 -0.80 19.19
N TYR A 203 -6.59 -1.16 19.25
CA TYR A 203 -6.11 -2.50 18.87
C TYR A 203 -6.26 -3.49 20.02
N ARG A 204 -7.22 -4.42 19.91
CA ARG A 204 -7.58 -5.39 20.97
C ARG A 204 -7.11 -6.82 20.71
N HIS A 205 -6.39 -7.06 19.63
CA HIS A 205 -5.90 -8.39 19.27
C HIS A 205 -4.61 -8.74 20.02
N TRP A 206 -4.40 -10.04 20.19
CA TRP A 206 -3.12 -10.58 20.64
C TRP A 206 -2.09 -10.42 19.52
N ALA A 207 -0.87 -10.09 19.88
CA ALA A 207 0.23 -9.87 18.97
C ALA A 207 1.51 -10.57 19.43
N LEU A 208 2.38 -10.90 18.51
CA LEU A 208 3.75 -11.28 18.79
C LEU A 208 4.55 -10.03 19.21
N VAL A 209 5.65 -10.22 19.92
CA VAL A 209 6.60 -9.14 20.23
C VAL A 209 7.16 -8.59 18.91
N ALA A 210 7.10 -7.27 18.74
CA ALA A 210 7.55 -6.62 17.51
C ALA A 210 8.15 -5.24 17.82
N GLY A 211 9.10 -4.83 16.98
CA GLY A 211 9.66 -3.48 17.07
C GLY A 211 10.52 -3.12 15.88
N PHE A 212 10.80 -1.83 15.75
CA PHE A 212 11.63 -1.31 14.66
C PHE A 212 13.11 -1.59 14.92
N VAL A 213 13.83 -1.79 13.82
CA VAL A 213 15.29 -1.89 13.82
C VAL A 213 15.88 -0.48 13.87
N GLU A 214 16.79 -0.24 14.80
CA GLU A 214 17.48 1.03 14.96
C GLU A 214 18.66 1.18 13.98
N VAL A 215 19.09 2.42 13.74
CA VAL A 215 20.24 2.72 12.87
C VAL A 215 21.49 2.02 13.42
N GLY A 216 22.15 1.21 12.58
CA GLY A 216 23.34 0.44 12.95
C GLY A 216 23.05 -0.87 13.69
N GLU A 217 21.78 -1.18 13.95
CA GLU A 217 21.38 -2.42 14.62
C GLU A 217 21.19 -3.57 13.62
N THR A 218 21.52 -4.78 14.02
CA THR A 218 21.18 -6.00 13.26
C THR A 218 19.78 -6.48 13.62
N PHE A 219 19.09 -7.22 12.72
CA PHE A 219 17.79 -7.83 13.03
C PHE A 219 17.83 -8.69 14.31
N LYS A 220 18.93 -9.43 14.52
CA LYS A 220 19.12 -10.23 15.73
C LYS A 220 19.31 -9.36 16.99
N GLY A 221 19.97 -8.20 16.84
CA GLY A 221 20.10 -7.20 17.91
C GLY A 221 18.74 -6.63 18.29
N ALA A 222 17.97 -6.18 17.31
CA ALA A 222 16.63 -5.65 17.50
C ALA A 222 15.73 -6.68 18.20
N ALA A 223 15.73 -7.93 17.73
CA ALA A 223 14.95 -8.99 18.36
C ALA A 223 15.29 -9.19 19.85
N ARG A 224 16.58 -9.20 20.19
CA ARG A 224 17.01 -9.32 21.59
C ARG A 224 16.62 -8.12 22.43
N ARG A 225 16.70 -6.92 21.89
CA ARG A 225 16.32 -5.68 22.59
C ARG A 225 14.82 -5.65 22.87
N GLU A 226 13.99 -5.97 21.89
CA GLU A 226 12.53 -5.98 22.04
C GLU A 226 12.08 -7.04 23.07
N ILE A 227 12.66 -8.24 23.08
CA ILE A 227 12.37 -9.26 24.09
C ILE A 227 12.67 -8.73 25.49
N ARG A 228 13.84 -8.11 25.71
CA ARG A 228 14.21 -7.57 27.02
C ARG A 228 13.33 -6.42 27.47
N SER A 229 12.86 -5.59 26.55
CA SER A 229 11.96 -4.47 26.89
C SER A 229 10.62 -4.96 27.43
N GLU A 230 10.10 -6.05 26.90
CA GLU A 230 8.87 -6.67 27.40
C GLU A 230 9.05 -7.33 28.79
N GLU A 231 10.21 -7.92 29.08
CA GLU A 231 10.54 -8.45 30.41
C GLU A 231 10.48 -7.34 31.47
N HIS A 232 11.07 -6.17 31.21
CA HIS A 232 11.05 -5.05 32.14
C HIS A 232 9.66 -4.42 32.31
N THR A 233 8.84 -4.42 31.27
CA THR A 233 7.45 -3.91 31.35
C THR A 233 6.57 -4.82 32.21
N SER A 234 6.76 -6.13 32.13
CA SER A 234 6.03 -7.10 32.96
C SER A 234 6.39 -7.02 34.46
N GLU A 235 7.64 -6.72 34.80
CA GLU A 235 8.08 -6.53 36.20
C GLU A 235 7.49 -5.27 36.83
N LEU A 236 7.28 -4.19 36.06
CA LEU A 236 6.66 -2.94 36.56
C LEU A 236 5.13 -3.08 36.77
N GLN A 237 4.48 -4.00 36.09
CA GLN A 237 3.04 -4.26 36.26
C GLN A 237 2.72 -5.25 37.38
N SER A 238 3.71 -5.92 37.92
CA SER A 238 3.57 -6.87 39.04
C SER A 238 3.80 -6.27 40.43
N ARG A 239 3.89 -4.94 40.56
CA ARG A 239 4.00 -4.21 41.84
C ARG A 239 2.75 -3.45 42.20
#